data_225095f4502092314317702542e55859
#
_entry.id   225095f4502092314317702542e55859
#
_cell.length_a   1.000
_cell.length_b   1.000
_cell.length_c   1.000
_cell.angle_alpha   90.00
_cell.angle_beta   90.00
_cell.angle_gamma   90.00
#
_symmetry.space_group_name_H-M   'P 1'
#
loop_
_entity.id
_entity.type
_entity.pdbx_description
1 polymer ?
#
loop_
_entity_poly.entity_id
_entity_poly.type
_entity_poly.pdbx_seq_one_letter_code
_entity_poly.pdbx_strand_id
1 'polypeptide(L)'
;IKGYMDGVYILGIPNYEVCKALYKIVLPALTLKTNDQVISTQSMLLYCLQLGNLPEAMKCLKALVADVPYSNKKLASMDMEERYRLILSTIFNAIGCRVEVEKMIATGRIDMVVETIHIIYVLKLSNNGGIDAAAEQIRSRQYAEPFKADKRRVVALAIELDDKGKGVIDWKEV
;
A
#
# COMPACT_ATOMS: atom_id res chain seq x y z
N ILE A 1 20.31 2.25 15.30
CA ILE A 1 20.25 0.93 15.96
C ILE A 1 18.98 0.93 16.80
N LYS A 2 18.06 -0.01 16.56
CA LYS A 2 16.83 -0.19 17.37
C LYS A 2 17.05 -1.15 18.54
N GLY A 3 18.07 -2.01 18.46
CA GLY A 3 18.38 -2.98 19.51
C GLY A 3 19.62 -3.78 19.16
N TYR A 4 20.06 -4.56 20.17
CA TYR A 4 21.12 -5.53 20.04
C TYR A 4 20.71 -6.81 20.76
N MET A 5 20.83 -7.95 20.10
CA MET A 5 20.50 -9.26 20.67
C MET A 5 21.40 -10.33 20.05
N ASP A 6 22.05 -11.13 20.88
CA ASP A 6 22.87 -12.29 20.49
C ASP A 6 23.92 -11.99 19.40
N GLY A 7 24.65 -10.88 19.53
CA GLY A 7 25.70 -10.50 18.58
C GLY A 7 25.19 -9.79 17.32
N VAL A 8 23.86 -9.61 17.18
CA VAL A 8 23.23 -8.99 16.01
C VAL A 8 22.66 -7.62 16.37
N TYR A 9 23.01 -6.59 15.59
CA TYR A 9 22.40 -5.28 15.70
C TYR A 9 21.09 -5.22 14.92
N ILE A 10 20.00 -4.86 15.60
CA ILE A 10 18.72 -4.59 14.97
C ILE A 10 18.76 -3.15 14.43
N LEU A 11 18.83 -3.03 13.12
CA LEU A 11 18.82 -1.74 12.44
C LEU A 11 17.37 -1.29 12.20
N GLY A 12 17.16 0.00 12.24
CA GLY A 12 15.91 0.64 11.81
C GLY A 12 16.21 1.82 10.93
N ILE A 13 15.25 2.20 10.12
CA ILE A 13 15.34 3.41 9.31
C ILE A 13 15.29 4.61 10.29
N PRO A 14 16.32 5.49 10.30
CA PRO A 14 16.50 6.50 11.34
C PRO A 14 15.43 7.60 11.30
N ASN A 15 14.93 7.94 10.13
CA ASN A 15 13.91 8.96 9.95
C ASN A 15 13.16 8.80 8.61
N TYR A 16 12.14 9.63 8.43
CA TYR A 16 11.27 9.61 7.26
C TYR A 16 12.01 9.90 5.95
N GLU A 17 12.98 10.82 5.94
CA GLU A 17 13.72 11.20 4.73
C GLU A 17 14.58 10.03 4.22
N VAL A 18 15.26 9.34 5.11
CA VAL A 18 16.05 8.14 4.77
C VAL A 18 15.12 7.01 4.30
N CYS A 19 13.96 6.85 4.93
CA CYS A 19 12.94 5.90 4.51
C CYS A 19 12.50 6.16 3.07
N LYS A 20 12.12 7.39 2.78
CA LYS A 20 11.69 7.84 1.45
C LYS A 20 12.80 7.66 0.39
N ALA A 21 14.04 8.01 0.74
CA ALA A 21 15.19 7.82 -0.16
C ALA A 21 15.41 6.34 -0.48
N LEU A 22 15.33 5.46 0.52
CA LEU A 22 15.47 4.02 0.32
C LEU A 22 14.39 3.48 -0.63
N TYR A 23 13.12 3.82 -0.40
CA TYR A 23 12.03 3.34 -1.26
C TYR A 23 12.10 3.89 -2.69
N LYS A 24 12.65 5.10 -2.90
CA LYS A 24 12.93 5.63 -4.24
C LYS A 24 13.97 4.80 -5.02
N ILE A 25 14.88 4.14 -4.31
CA ILE A 25 15.85 3.21 -4.92
C ILE A 25 15.21 1.83 -5.14
N VAL A 26 14.43 1.37 -4.18
CA VAL A 26 13.83 0.03 -4.22
C VAL A 26 12.75 -0.07 -5.31
N LEU A 27 11.94 0.95 -5.50
CA LEU A 27 10.82 0.88 -6.44
C LEU A 27 11.24 0.73 -7.91
N PRO A 28 12.24 1.47 -8.45
CA PRO A 28 12.78 1.21 -9.79
C PRO A 28 13.40 -0.18 -9.94
N ALA A 29 13.98 -0.73 -8.85
CA ALA A 29 14.48 -2.10 -8.85
C ALA A 29 13.36 -3.17 -8.84
N LEU A 30 12.17 -2.82 -8.40
CA LEU A 30 10.97 -3.68 -8.46
C LEU A 30 10.23 -3.56 -9.79
N THR A 31 10.37 -2.43 -10.49
CA THR A 31 9.75 -2.15 -11.79
C THR A 31 10.83 -2.13 -12.86
N LEU A 32 10.51 -2.52 -14.10
CA LEU A 32 11.46 -2.45 -15.23
C LEU A 32 11.46 -1.08 -15.92
N LYS A 33 10.92 -0.05 -15.29
CA LYS A 33 10.82 1.30 -15.87
C LYS A 33 12.04 2.18 -15.58
N THR A 34 12.25 3.15 -16.45
CA THR A 34 13.19 4.24 -16.22
C THR A 34 12.72 5.15 -15.08
N ASN A 35 13.65 5.77 -14.37
CA ASN A 35 13.36 6.65 -13.24
C ASN A 35 12.33 7.75 -13.56
N ASP A 36 12.43 8.38 -14.74
CA ASP A 36 11.59 9.54 -15.09
C ASP A 36 10.09 9.17 -15.27
N GLN A 37 9.81 8.02 -15.90
CA GLN A 37 8.44 7.54 -16.07
C GLN A 37 7.79 7.13 -14.74
N VAL A 38 8.58 6.50 -13.86
CA VAL A 38 8.14 6.09 -12.53
C VAL A 38 7.86 7.32 -11.67
N ILE A 39 8.74 8.32 -11.69
CA ILE A 39 8.62 9.57 -10.90
C ILE A 39 7.34 10.34 -11.29
N SER A 40 7.03 10.46 -12.58
CA SER A 40 5.82 11.15 -13.03
C SER A 40 4.53 10.48 -12.53
N THR A 41 4.41 9.16 -12.67
CA THR A 41 3.24 8.39 -12.19
C THR A 41 3.15 8.41 -10.67
N GLN A 42 4.26 8.35 -9.95
CA GLN A 42 4.30 8.46 -8.50
C GLN A 42 3.81 9.81 -8.00
N SER A 43 4.27 10.90 -8.62
CA SER A 43 3.87 12.25 -8.24
C SER A 43 2.36 12.47 -8.48
N MET A 44 1.84 11.94 -9.58
CA MET A 44 0.41 11.98 -9.88
C MET A 44 -0.39 11.16 -8.88
N LEU A 45 0.07 9.95 -8.52
CA LEU A 45 -0.58 9.11 -7.51
C LEU A 45 -0.68 9.85 -6.16
N LEU A 46 0.43 10.42 -5.68
CA LEU A 46 0.44 11.18 -4.43
C LEU A 46 -0.53 12.35 -4.47
N TYR A 47 -0.51 13.14 -5.55
CA TYR A 47 -1.40 14.27 -5.75
C TYR A 47 -2.88 13.85 -5.70
N CYS A 48 -3.24 12.80 -6.44
CA CYS A 48 -4.60 12.27 -6.44
C CYS A 48 -5.04 11.74 -5.06
N LEU A 49 -4.15 11.07 -4.34
CA LEU A 49 -4.43 10.61 -2.97
C LEU A 49 -4.61 11.78 -1.99
N GLN A 50 -3.85 12.85 -2.11
CA GLN A 50 -4.01 14.03 -1.26
C GLN A 50 -5.33 14.75 -1.48
N LEU A 51 -5.84 14.73 -2.73
CA LEU A 51 -7.14 15.33 -3.09
C LEU A 51 -8.34 14.38 -2.89
N GLY A 52 -8.10 13.08 -2.67
CA GLY A 52 -9.17 12.08 -2.62
C GLY A 52 -9.77 11.75 -3.98
N ASN A 53 -9.03 11.99 -5.07
CA ASN A 53 -9.44 11.60 -6.43
C ASN A 53 -9.11 10.13 -6.66
N LEU A 54 -9.99 9.25 -6.18
CA LEU A 54 -9.81 7.81 -6.21
C LEU A 54 -9.71 7.23 -7.63
N PRO A 55 -10.56 7.60 -8.61
CA PRO A 55 -10.46 7.04 -9.96
C PRO A 55 -9.08 7.21 -10.59
N GLU A 56 -8.52 8.42 -10.54
CA GLU A 56 -7.18 8.69 -11.08
C GLU A 56 -6.06 8.09 -10.21
N ALA A 57 -6.22 8.07 -8.87
CA ALA A 57 -5.28 7.40 -7.99
C ALA A 57 -5.19 5.90 -8.29
N MET A 58 -6.33 5.23 -8.46
CA MET A 58 -6.36 3.80 -8.78
C MET A 58 -5.82 3.49 -10.18
N LYS A 59 -6.02 4.39 -11.14
CA LYS A 59 -5.42 4.28 -12.47
C LYS A 59 -3.88 4.34 -12.41
N CYS A 60 -3.33 5.29 -11.66
CA CYS A 60 -1.89 5.38 -11.42
C CYS A 60 -1.36 4.15 -10.66
N LEU A 61 -2.09 3.68 -9.64
CA LEU A 61 -1.72 2.51 -8.86
C LEU A 61 -1.71 1.25 -9.72
N LYS A 62 -2.73 1.03 -10.55
CA LYS A 62 -2.80 -0.07 -11.53
C LYS A 62 -1.58 -0.05 -12.45
N ALA A 63 -1.21 1.11 -12.98
CA ALA A 63 -0.05 1.25 -13.85
C ALA A 63 1.27 0.90 -13.14
N LEU A 64 1.46 1.37 -11.90
CA LEU A 64 2.67 1.07 -11.12
C LEU A 64 2.78 -0.42 -10.73
N VAL A 65 1.66 -1.05 -10.37
CA VAL A 65 1.63 -2.47 -10.00
C VAL A 65 1.85 -3.37 -11.22
N ALA A 66 1.27 -3.02 -12.39
CA ALA A 66 1.44 -3.76 -13.63
C ALA A 66 2.90 -3.82 -14.13
N ASP A 67 3.73 -2.87 -13.70
CA ASP A 67 5.15 -2.83 -14.08
C ASP A 67 6.04 -3.76 -13.24
N VAL A 68 5.51 -4.38 -12.19
CA VAL A 68 6.28 -5.32 -11.37
C VAL A 68 6.42 -6.64 -12.12
N PRO A 69 7.66 -7.09 -12.47
CA PRO A 69 7.85 -8.26 -13.29
C PRO A 69 7.34 -9.53 -12.62
N TYR A 70 6.57 -10.32 -13.34
CA TYR A 70 6.15 -11.66 -12.94
C TYR A 70 7.33 -12.60 -12.64
N SER A 71 8.46 -12.40 -13.33
CA SER A 71 9.65 -13.26 -13.24
C SER A 71 10.53 -13.05 -12.00
N ASN A 72 10.15 -12.18 -11.08
CA ASN A 72 10.90 -12.01 -9.83
C ASN A 72 10.70 -13.24 -8.94
N LYS A 73 11.69 -14.15 -8.95
CA LYS A 73 11.65 -15.44 -8.24
C LYS A 73 11.34 -15.33 -6.74
N LYS A 74 11.82 -14.26 -6.09
CA LYS A 74 11.54 -14.01 -4.66
C LYS A 74 10.08 -13.64 -4.43
N LEU A 75 9.51 -12.81 -5.29
CA LEU A 75 8.10 -12.45 -5.22
C LEU A 75 7.19 -13.62 -5.64
N ALA A 76 7.61 -14.45 -6.59
CA ALA A 76 6.85 -15.60 -7.05
C ALA A 76 6.72 -16.73 -6.01
N SER A 77 7.64 -16.79 -5.02
CA SER A 77 7.57 -17.78 -3.93
C SER A 77 6.71 -17.31 -2.73
N MET A 78 6.27 -16.06 -2.71
CA MET A 78 5.41 -15.51 -1.67
C MET A 78 3.95 -15.88 -1.93
N ASP A 79 3.17 -15.99 -0.85
CA ASP A 79 1.72 -15.93 -0.94
C ASP A 79 1.28 -14.64 -1.63
N MET A 80 0.20 -14.73 -2.42
CA MET A 80 -0.20 -13.63 -3.29
C MET A 80 -0.59 -12.37 -2.49
N GLU A 81 -1.31 -12.54 -1.40
CA GLU A 81 -1.71 -11.43 -0.54
C GLU A 81 -0.49 -10.74 0.07
N GLU A 82 0.49 -11.51 0.56
CA GLU A 82 1.76 -11.00 1.09
C GLU A 82 2.57 -10.27 0.01
N ARG A 83 2.63 -10.84 -1.20
CA ARG A 83 3.30 -10.23 -2.35
C ARG A 83 2.70 -8.85 -2.70
N TYR A 84 1.38 -8.76 -2.83
CA TYR A 84 0.73 -7.49 -3.14
C TYR A 84 0.84 -6.49 -1.99
N ARG A 85 0.77 -6.94 -0.76
CA ARG A 85 0.99 -6.11 0.43
C ARG A 85 2.38 -5.49 0.42
N LEU A 86 3.40 -6.27 0.07
CA LEU A 86 4.77 -5.78 -0.09
C LEU A 86 4.88 -4.75 -1.23
N ILE A 87 4.32 -5.05 -2.40
CA ILE A 87 4.35 -4.15 -3.57
C ILE A 87 3.66 -2.83 -3.25
N LEU A 88 2.42 -2.88 -2.76
CA LEU A 88 1.62 -1.69 -2.45
C LEU A 88 2.28 -0.85 -1.35
N SER A 89 2.76 -1.48 -0.27
CA SER A 89 3.45 -0.75 0.79
C SER A 89 4.74 -0.08 0.28
N THR A 90 5.46 -0.72 -0.62
CA THR A 90 6.66 -0.14 -1.25
C THR A 90 6.29 1.08 -2.10
N ILE A 91 5.24 0.99 -2.92
CA ILE A 91 4.76 2.10 -3.75
C ILE A 91 4.36 3.28 -2.85
N PHE A 92 3.50 3.06 -1.86
CA PHE A 92 3.01 4.15 -1.00
C PHE A 92 4.12 4.80 -0.16
N ASN A 93 5.08 4.01 0.36
CA ASN A 93 6.24 4.58 1.05
C ASN A 93 7.14 5.38 0.09
N ALA A 94 7.36 4.90 -1.15
CA ALA A 94 8.19 5.58 -2.14
C ALA A 94 7.63 6.95 -2.54
N ILE A 95 6.30 7.10 -2.63
CA ILE A 95 5.65 8.38 -2.91
C ILE A 95 5.57 9.30 -1.68
N GLY A 96 5.95 8.80 -0.50
CA GLY A 96 6.03 9.60 0.71
C GLY A 96 4.79 9.55 1.60
N CYS A 97 3.95 8.55 1.47
CA CYS A 97 2.93 8.25 2.47
C CYS A 97 3.54 7.52 3.68
N ARG A 98 2.95 7.70 4.85
CA ARG A 98 3.21 6.81 5.98
C ARG A 98 2.35 5.56 5.81
N VAL A 99 2.94 4.38 5.91
CA VAL A 99 2.25 3.12 5.71
C VAL A 99 2.40 2.22 6.93
N GLU A 100 1.30 1.69 7.41
CA GLU A 100 1.25 0.64 8.43
C GLU A 100 0.56 -0.58 7.83
N VAL A 101 1.25 -1.72 7.80
CA VAL A 101 0.71 -2.99 7.31
C VAL A 101 0.27 -3.87 8.46
N GLU A 102 -0.78 -4.68 8.24
CA GLU A 102 -1.31 -5.64 9.21
C GLU A 102 -1.64 -5.01 10.57
N LYS A 103 -2.23 -3.81 10.56
CA LYS A 103 -2.59 -3.10 11.78
C LYS A 103 -3.64 -3.85 12.57
N MET A 104 -3.27 -4.29 13.77
CA MET A 104 -4.20 -4.91 14.71
C MET A 104 -5.07 -3.84 15.37
N ILE A 105 -6.38 -4.06 15.40
CA ILE A 105 -7.36 -3.25 16.12
C ILE A 105 -8.27 -4.17 16.95
N ALA A 106 -9.09 -3.60 17.82
CA ALA A 106 -9.95 -4.38 18.71
C ALA A 106 -10.91 -5.35 17.97
N THR A 107 -11.34 -5.00 16.76
CA THR A 107 -12.32 -5.75 15.97
C THR A 107 -11.70 -6.63 14.88
N GLY A 108 -10.38 -6.62 14.71
CA GLY A 108 -9.71 -7.43 13.71
C GLY A 108 -8.38 -6.86 13.22
N ARG A 109 -8.01 -7.21 11.99
CA ARG A 109 -6.76 -6.79 11.36
C ARG A 109 -7.04 -6.05 10.04
N ILE A 110 -6.55 -4.84 9.95
CA ILE A 110 -6.56 -4.02 8.73
C ILE A 110 -5.32 -4.41 7.92
N ASP A 111 -5.48 -4.67 6.62
CA ASP A 111 -4.34 -5.11 5.80
C ASP A 111 -3.32 -3.99 5.58
N MET A 112 -3.81 -2.77 5.38
CA MET A 112 -2.93 -1.61 5.22
C MET A 112 -3.62 -0.30 5.59
N VAL A 113 -2.91 0.57 6.28
CA VAL A 113 -3.29 1.97 6.50
C VAL A 113 -2.29 2.85 5.78
N VAL A 114 -2.78 3.76 4.94
CA VAL A 114 -1.95 4.70 4.18
C VAL A 114 -2.34 6.12 4.56
N GLU A 115 -1.39 6.84 5.14
CA GLU A 115 -1.62 8.19 5.62
C GLU A 115 -0.97 9.22 4.69
N THR A 116 -1.79 10.13 4.19
CA THR A 116 -1.36 11.35 3.53
C THR A 116 -1.47 12.55 4.48
N ILE A 117 -1.14 13.74 4.01
CA ILE A 117 -1.29 14.98 4.82
C ILE A 117 -2.76 15.24 5.16
N HIS A 118 -3.69 14.91 4.26
CA HIS A 118 -5.10 15.30 4.37
C HIS A 118 -6.06 14.13 4.58
N ILE A 119 -5.68 12.92 4.19
CA ILE A 119 -6.56 11.75 4.15
C ILE A 119 -5.84 10.54 4.73
N ILE A 120 -6.58 9.74 5.51
CA ILE A 120 -6.19 8.42 5.98
C ILE A 120 -6.96 7.40 5.15
N TYR A 121 -6.26 6.52 4.46
CA TYR A 121 -6.85 5.41 3.70
C TYR A 121 -6.74 4.13 4.50
N VAL A 122 -7.86 3.45 4.69
CA VAL A 122 -7.97 2.14 5.35
C VAL A 122 -8.25 1.12 4.26
N LEU A 123 -7.27 0.25 3.98
CA LEU A 123 -7.33 -0.68 2.85
C LEU A 123 -7.58 -2.11 3.32
N LYS A 124 -8.52 -2.79 2.67
CA LYS A 124 -8.71 -4.22 2.73
C LYS A 124 -8.46 -4.82 1.35
N LEU A 125 -7.56 -5.80 1.30
CA LEU A 125 -7.22 -6.50 0.07
C LEU A 125 -8.11 -7.73 -0.10
N SER A 126 -8.48 -8.03 -1.32
CA SER A 126 -9.24 -9.22 -1.68
C SER A 126 -8.73 -9.82 -2.99
N ASN A 127 -9.12 -11.04 -3.26
CA ASN A 127 -8.84 -11.77 -4.50
C ASN A 127 -10.04 -12.63 -4.90
N ASN A 128 -10.02 -13.16 -6.10
CA ASN A 128 -11.02 -14.12 -6.60
C ASN A 128 -12.49 -13.66 -6.49
N GLY A 129 -12.76 -12.38 -6.78
CA GLY A 129 -14.11 -11.83 -6.72
C GLY A 129 -14.59 -11.49 -5.32
N GLY A 130 -13.66 -11.37 -4.36
CA GLY A 130 -13.97 -11.14 -2.95
C GLY A 130 -14.23 -9.67 -2.56
N ILE A 131 -14.32 -8.74 -3.50
CA ILE A 131 -14.41 -7.30 -3.21
C ILE A 131 -15.62 -6.91 -2.35
N ASP A 132 -16.78 -7.52 -2.58
CA ASP A 132 -17.97 -7.25 -1.79
C ASP A 132 -17.85 -7.79 -0.36
N ALA A 133 -17.24 -8.97 -0.20
CA ALA A 133 -16.95 -9.54 1.11
C ALA A 133 -15.91 -8.68 1.87
N ALA A 134 -14.90 -8.16 1.18
CA ALA A 134 -13.94 -7.24 1.76
C ALA A 134 -14.58 -5.91 2.18
N ALA A 135 -15.46 -5.36 1.36
CA ALA A 135 -16.23 -4.17 1.69
C ALA A 135 -17.14 -4.38 2.90
N GLU A 136 -17.83 -5.53 2.96
CA GLU A 136 -18.65 -5.88 4.11
C GLU A 136 -17.81 -6.09 5.38
N GLN A 137 -16.63 -6.68 5.26
CA GLN A 137 -15.71 -6.82 6.39
C GLN A 137 -15.27 -5.46 6.93
N ILE A 138 -15.00 -4.48 6.07
CA ILE A 138 -14.68 -3.12 6.50
C ILE A 138 -15.81 -2.52 7.33
N ARG A 139 -17.08 -2.67 6.88
CA ARG A 139 -18.26 -2.14 7.57
C ARG A 139 -18.50 -2.86 8.89
N SER A 140 -18.63 -4.17 8.86
CA SER A 140 -18.98 -4.99 10.03
C SER A 140 -17.91 -4.94 11.12
N ARG A 141 -16.63 -4.83 10.74
CA ARG A 141 -15.51 -4.69 11.67
C ARG A 141 -15.17 -3.25 12.03
N GLN A 142 -15.87 -2.27 11.44
CA GLN A 142 -15.69 -0.85 11.72
C GLN A 142 -14.22 -0.39 11.60
N TYR A 143 -13.54 -0.79 10.53
CA TYR A 143 -12.10 -0.54 10.36
C TYR A 143 -11.71 0.94 10.34
N ALA A 144 -12.63 1.85 10.00
CA ALA A 144 -12.40 3.30 10.06
C ALA A 144 -12.51 3.88 11.47
N GLU A 145 -13.12 3.16 12.43
CA GLU A 145 -13.42 3.69 13.77
C GLU A 145 -12.20 4.22 14.53
N PRO A 146 -11.03 3.53 14.54
CA PRO A 146 -9.85 4.00 15.27
C PRO A 146 -9.32 5.36 14.79
N PHE A 147 -9.71 5.79 13.58
CA PHE A 147 -9.22 7.02 12.96
C PHE A 147 -10.20 8.19 13.04
N LYS A 148 -11.42 7.99 13.56
CA LYS A 148 -12.45 9.05 13.64
C LYS A 148 -12.07 10.24 14.53
N ALA A 149 -11.15 10.05 15.47
CA ALA A 149 -10.62 11.12 16.29
C ALA A 149 -9.58 11.99 15.56
N ASP A 150 -9.06 11.54 14.42
CA ASP A 150 -8.14 12.32 13.58
C ASP A 150 -8.92 13.42 12.84
N LYS A 151 -8.27 14.57 12.63
CA LYS A 151 -8.90 15.71 11.92
C LYS A 151 -8.93 15.48 10.39
N ARG A 152 -8.18 14.52 9.90
CA ARG A 152 -8.13 14.16 8.47
C ARG A 152 -9.37 13.38 8.06
N ARG A 153 -9.74 13.49 6.78
CA ARG A 153 -10.76 12.62 6.19
C ARG A 153 -10.29 11.15 6.25
N VAL A 154 -11.16 10.25 6.63
CA VAL A 154 -10.92 8.80 6.57
C VAL A 154 -11.67 8.22 5.38
N VAL A 155 -10.97 7.46 4.56
CA VAL A 155 -11.52 6.79 3.38
C VAL A 155 -11.20 5.31 3.48
N ALA A 156 -12.22 4.47 3.47
CA ALA A 156 -12.06 3.04 3.50
C ALA A 156 -12.24 2.43 2.10
N LEU A 157 -11.33 1.56 1.70
CA LEU A 157 -11.28 0.98 0.36
C LEU A 157 -11.11 -0.54 0.42
N ALA A 158 -11.98 -1.27 -0.27
CA ALA A 158 -11.73 -2.63 -0.69
C ALA A 158 -10.99 -2.61 -2.03
N ILE A 159 -9.92 -3.38 -2.18
CA ILE A 159 -9.12 -3.47 -3.40
C ILE A 159 -9.05 -4.94 -3.83
N GLU A 160 -9.53 -5.22 -5.04
CA GLU A 160 -9.48 -6.55 -5.65
C GLU A 160 -8.16 -6.73 -6.42
N LEU A 161 -7.49 -7.82 -6.14
CA LEU A 161 -6.21 -8.20 -6.74
C LEU A 161 -6.37 -9.41 -7.65
N ASP A 162 -5.65 -9.42 -8.76
CA ASP A 162 -5.65 -10.56 -9.68
C ASP A 162 -4.81 -11.73 -9.11
N ASP A 163 -5.40 -12.91 -9.08
CA ASP A 163 -4.76 -14.14 -8.62
C ASP A 163 -3.61 -14.62 -9.54
N LYS A 164 -3.61 -14.19 -10.80
CA LYS A 164 -2.56 -14.49 -11.80
C LYS A 164 -1.43 -13.46 -11.83
N GLY A 165 -1.43 -12.51 -10.90
CA GLY A 165 -0.37 -11.52 -10.78
C GLY A 165 -0.46 -10.32 -11.72
N LYS A 166 -1.62 -10.08 -12.36
CA LYS A 166 -1.80 -8.95 -13.29
C LYS A 166 -2.01 -7.59 -12.60
N GLY A 167 -2.13 -7.57 -11.27
CA GLY A 167 -2.23 -6.33 -10.51
C GLY A 167 -3.59 -6.07 -9.89
N VAL A 168 -3.93 -4.79 -9.75
CA VAL A 168 -5.21 -4.35 -9.21
C VAL A 168 -6.30 -4.46 -10.28
N ILE A 169 -7.35 -5.26 -10.03
CA ILE A 169 -8.47 -5.47 -10.95
C ILE A 169 -9.53 -4.40 -10.75
N ASP A 170 -9.99 -4.28 -9.51
CA ASP A 170 -11.13 -3.43 -9.15
C ASP A 170 -10.94 -2.82 -7.75
N TRP A 171 -11.80 -1.87 -7.39
CA TRP A 171 -11.80 -1.23 -6.08
C TRP A 171 -13.18 -0.68 -5.74
N LYS A 172 -13.46 -0.55 -4.43
CA LYS A 172 -14.74 -0.05 -3.94
C LYS A 172 -14.52 0.83 -2.70
N GLU A 173 -15.03 2.05 -2.71
CA GLU A 173 -15.12 2.90 -1.51
C GLU A 173 -16.28 2.41 -0.64
N VAL A 174 -16.08 2.40 0.71
CA VAL A 174 -16.97 1.76 1.68
C VAL A 174 -17.51 2.76 2.70
#